data_7b0d95200b7a073e781936e527d8d706
#
_entry.id   7b0d95200b7a073e781936e527d8d706
#
_cell.length_a   1.000
_cell.length_b   1.000
_cell.length_c   1.000
_cell.angle_alpha   90.00
_cell.angle_beta   90.00
_cell.angle_gamma   90.00
#
_symmetry.space_group_name_H-M   'P 1'
#
loop_
_entity.id
_entity.type
_entity.pdbx_description
1 polymer ?
#
loop_
_entity_poly.entity_id
_entity_poly.type
_entity_poly.pdbx_seq_one_letter_code
_entity_poly.pdbx_strand_id
1 'polypeptide(L)'
;MVFFDMALKSKLMKYKNCIIPFFILGIPFFVGFYLTISFNEYYCSIHPIVRKSFRLLEFFVVFLTLYLSYLYNITLRKIVLLFWSLLIYVPVALEFICAKFTGTLISPDFMSTILVANAEEAIYSLKEYAPFILVNLCVVISAFFMRSPKKSNKKYAIYSVMLLLVSFSMSEFLPHNNIVAAISEYMDDIREAKLFNEVRTPLTGIENHSSSKKQMCILVIGESVDRNHMGIYGYERQTTPYFCDIRDELAVFKNVRTAYGLTNMAIKSISRLNILGKKHYTFINFFKDAGFKTFWLSNQIGADIFDNYVLYLGKSCDESVFISDKNPFDRTPFDIELIEPLKKVLADKSEKKLIVIHLLGSHFPMELRYPSDFSKFKCSDSISDSVSDAKKNRNTCYYDNSILYTDYVLNEIIKLLKEKENESICFLYVSDHGQEICGDERYESTTRGGTGTYEIPFVVWTSDKYRQENAIFINEWDTSIPYVTDKMAYSIIDLARISHPSVDLSNSIFSSVQKNQETTQVTKSTENRPKIRKK
;
A
#
# COMPACT_ATOMS: atom_id res chain seq x y z
N MET A 1 3.04 -21.05 64.17
CA MET A 1 2.37 -21.08 62.83
C MET A 1 1.80 -19.70 62.43
N VAL A 2 1.05 -19.01 63.30
CA VAL A 2 0.40 -17.71 63.02
C VAL A 2 1.43 -16.57 62.73
N PHE A 3 2.55 -16.51 63.47
CA PHE A 3 3.59 -15.51 63.26
C PHE A 3 4.39 -15.69 61.94
N PHE A 4 4.53 -16.91 61.48
CA PHE A 4 5.19 -17.19 60.20
C PHE A 4 4.29 -16.80 59.02
N ASP A 5 2.98 -16.96 59.15
CA ASP A 5 1.99 -16.57 58.16
C ASP A 5 1.85 -15.04 58.06
N MET A 6 1.93 -14.31 59.17
CA MET A 6 1.93 -12.83 59.17
C MET A 6 3.22 -12.25 58.57
N ALA A 7 4.38 -12.83 58.81
CA ALA A 7 5.64 -12.39 58.24
C ALA A 7 5.72 -12.70 56.74
N LEU A 8 5.17 -13.84 56.31
CA LEU A 8 5.07 -14.19 54.87
C LEU A 8 4.07 -13.30 54.15
N LYS A 9 2.89 -13.02 54.78
CA LYS A 9 1.91 -12.06 54.20
C LYS A 9 2.43 -10.65 54.14
N SER A 10 3.22 -10.17 55.10
CA SER A 10 3.84 -8.84 55.05
C SER A 10 4.93 -8.75 53.99
N LYS A 11 5.75 -9.80 53.82
CA LYS A 11 6.72 -9.91 52.71
C LYS A 11 6.00 -9.99 51.36
N LEU A 12 5.00 -10.84 51.21
CA LEU A 12 4.19 -10.94 50.00
C LEU A 12 3.49 -9.61 49.63
N MET A 13 2.95 -8.87 50.62
CA MET A 13 2.37 -7.54 50.40
C MET A 13 3.44 -6.52 49.97
N LYS A 14 4.67 -6.59 50.48
CA LYS A 14 5.76 -5.75 50.09
C LYS A 14 6.23 -6.04 48.65
N TYR A 15 6.27 -7.32 48.28
CA TYR A 15 6.57 -7.74 46.90
C TYR A 15 5.41 -7.44 45.94
N LYS A 16 4.16 -7.56 46.37
CA LYS A 16 2.99 -7.20 45.55
C LYS A 16 3.03 -5.75 45.08
N ASN A 17 3.47 -4.82 45.93
CA ASN A 17 3.61 -3.40 45.60
C ASN A 17 4.79 -3.07 44.64
N CYS A 18 5.70 -4.03 44.39
CA CYS A 18 6.80 -3.87 43.45
C CYS A 18 6.62 -4.72 42.18
N ILE A 19 6.13 -5.96 42.35
CA ILE A 19 6.02 -6.93 41.25
C ILE A 19 4.89 -6.56 40.28
N ILE A 20 3.70 -6.23 40.79
CA ILE A 20 2.57 -5.86 39.91
C ILE A 20 2.89 -4.61 39.08
N PRO A 21 3.38 -3.50 39.66
CA PRO A 21 3.82 -2.34 38.89
C PRO A 21 4.91 -2.65 37.87
N PHE A 22 5.86 -3.52 38.22
CA PHE A 22 6.90 -3.96 37.32
C PHE A 22 6.34 -4.59 36.05
N PHE A 23 5.40 -5.52 36.20
CA PHE A 23 4.76 -6.16 35.05
C PHE A 23 3.89 -5.19 34.25
N ILE A 24 3.07 -4.36 34.90
CA ILE A 24 2.19 -3.42 34.20
C ILE A 24 3.01 -2.40 33.39
N LEU A 25 4.05 -1.82 33.97
CA LEU A 25 4.92 -0.87 33.28
C LEU A 25 5.78 -1.55 32.20
N GLY A 26 6.01 -2.87 32.35
CA GLY A 26 6.79 -3.65 31.39
C GLY A 26 6.03 -4.12 30.15
N ILE A 27 4.67 -4.05 30.14
CA ILE A 27 3.89 -4.54 28.98
C ILE A 27 4.35 -3.94 27.65
N PRO A 28 4.52 -2.60 27.50
CA PRO A 28 4.98 -2.04 26.23
C PRO A 28 6.39 -2.48 25.86
N PHE A 29 7.26 -2.67 26.87
CA PHE A 29 8.59 -3.23 26.65
C PHE A 29 8.50 -4.64 26.06
N PHE A 30 7.68 -5.52 26.63
CA PHE A 30 7.52 -6.88 26.12
C PHE A 30 6.88 -6.90 24.71
N VAL A 31 5.91 -6.02 24.45
CA VAL A 31 5.31 -5.90 23.11
C VAL A 31 6.34 -5.37 22.12
N GLY A 32 7.07 -4.30 22.45
CA GLY A 32 8.12 -3.76 21.59
C GLY A 32 9.26 -4.76 21.36
N PHE A 33 9.63 -5.54 22.37
CA PHE A 33 10.61 -6.63 22.27
C PHE A 33 10.13 -7.70 21.29
N TYR A 34 8.88 -8.15 21.42
CA TYR A 34 8.27 -9.12 20.50
C TYR A 34 8.26 -8.60 19.06
N LEU A 35 7.81 -7.37 18.82
CA LEU A 35 7.79 -6.77 17.49
C LEU A 35 9.18 -6.68 16.88
N THR A 36 10.18 -6.26 17.66
CA THR A 36 11.56 -6.12 17.19
C THR A 36 12.18 -7.44 16.76
N ILE A 37 11.84 -8.55 17.44
CA ILE A 37 12.37 -9.88 17.10
C ILE A 37 11.58 -10.50 15.95
N SER A 38 10.26 -10.39 15.98
CA SER A 38 9.37 -11.13 15.09
C SER A 38 9.22 -10.52 13.70
N PHE A 39 9.43 -9.20 13.55
CA PHE A 39 9.21 -8.49 12.31
C PHE A 39 10.48 -7.86 11.75
N ASN A 40 10.56 -7.78 10.42
CA ASN A 40 11.65 -7.09 9.75
C ASN A 40 11.39 -5.58 9.74
N GLU A 41 12.45 -4.81 9.91
CA GLU A 41 12.41 -3.37 9.79
C GLU A 41 12.58 -2.96 8.33
N TYR A 42 11.83 -1.95 7.88
CA TYR A 42 11.82 -1.50 6.51
C TYR A 42 13.12 -0.79 6.09
N TYR A 43 13.73 -0.03 7.00
CA TYR A 43 14.95 0.73 6.73
C TYR A 43 16.19 0.11 7.34
N CYS A 44 17.21 -0.15 6.53
CA CYS A 44 18.48 -0.65 7.05
C CYS A 44 19.70 -0.17 6.26
N SER A 45 20.32 0.92 6.72
CA SER A 45 21.72 1.25 6.41
C SER A 45 22.71 0.61 7.40
N ILE A 46 22.22 0.09 8.53
CA ILE A 46 22.99 -0.54 9.61
C ILE A 46 22.66 -2.03 9.67
N HIS A 47 23.64 -2.87 10.00
CA HIS A 47 23.44 -4.31 10.11
C HIS A 47 22.24 -4.64 11.02
N PRO A 48 21.29 -5.48 10.58
CA PRO A 48 20.00 -5.70 11.29
C PRO A 48 20.15 -6.12 12.75
N ILE A 49 21.15 -6.94 13.08
CA ILE A 49 21.41 -7.39 14.45
C ILE A 49 21.79 -6.21 15.36
N VAL A 50 22.65 -5.31 14.87
CA VAL A 50 23.10 -4.14 15.65
C VAL A 50 21.90 -3.24 15.95
N ARG A 51 21.09 -2.96 14.93
CA ARG A 51 19.91 -2.12 15.07
C ARG A 51 18.87 -2.73 16.03
N LYS A 52 18.55 -4.01 15.88
CA LYS A 52 17.64 -4.71 16.81
C LYS A 52 18.18 -4.65 18.25
N SER A 53 19.48 -4.82 18.46
CA SER A 53 20.09 -4.74 19.79
C SER A 53 19.96 -3.35 20.42
N PHE A 54 20.17 -2.28 19.65
CA PHE A 54 19.98 -0.91 20.13
C PHE A 54 18.54 -0.61 20.48
N ARG A 55 17.59 -1.05 19.66
CA ARG A 55 16.15 -0.87 19.92
C ARG A 55 15.70 -1.61 21.19
N LEU A 56 16.20 -2.82 21.41
CA LEU A 56 15.95 -3.54 22.64
C LEU A 56 16.52 -2.82 23.87
N LEU A 57 17.71 -2.25 23.74
CA LEU A 57 18.33 -1.45 24.79
C LEU A 57 17.51 -0.19 25.09
N GLU A 58 17.00 0.50 24.07
CA GLU A 58 16.13 1.66 24.22
C GLU A 58 14.85 1.31 25.00
N PHE A 59 14.14 0.27 24.61
CA PHE A 59 12.96 -0.20 25.34
C PHE A 59 13.27 -0.53 26.80
N PHE A 60 14.42 -1.14 27.06
CA PHE A 60 14.84 -1.45 28.42
C PHE A 60 15.13 -0.18 29.24
N VAL A 61 15.82 0.79 28.67
CA VAL A 61 16.12 2.09 29.33
C VAL A 61 14.82 2.83 29.66
N VAL A 62 13.86 2.85 28.74
CA VAL A 62 12.54 3.47 28.96
C VAL A 62 11.78 2.77 30.08
N PHE A 63 11.71 1.45 30.04
CA PHE A 63 11.08 0.67 31.10
C PHE A 63 11.71 0.96 32.47
N LEU A 64 13.04 0.99 32.54
CA LEU A 64 13.77 1.30 33.77
C LEU A 64 13.48 2.73 34.27
N THR A 65 13.40 3.70 33.36
CA THR A 65 13.04 5.10 33.67
C THR A 65 11.64 5.17 34.31
N LEU A 66 10.66 4.51 33.72
CA LEU A 66 9.30 4.44 34.26
C LEU A 66 9.27 3.79 35.65
N TYR A 67 9.98 2.69 35.81
CA TYR A 67 10.04 1.97 37.08
C TYR A 67 10.71 2.78 38.19
N LEU A 68 11.83 3.44 37.91
CA LEU A 68 12.50 4.33 38.87
C LEU A 68 11.66 5.55 39.22
N SER A 69 10.95 6.15 38.26
CA SER A 69 10.02 7.25 38.52
C SER A 69 8.86 6.80 39.42
N TYR A 70 8.36 5.58 39.23
CA TYR A 70 7.38 4.97 40.10
C TYR A 70 7.88 4.83 41.55
N LEU A 71 9.14 4.38 41.73
CA LEU A 71 9.74 4.22 43.05
C LEU A 71 10.00 5.55 43.77
N TYR A 72 10.09 6.65 43.03
CA TYR A 72 10.33 7.97 43.62
C TYR A 72 9.06 8.62 44.15
N ASN A 73 8.18 9.07 43.29
CA ASN A 73 6.91 9.67 43.69
C ASN A 73 5.87 9.67 42.56
N ILE A 74 4.63 9.99 42.94
CA ILE A 74 3.49 9.97 42.02
C ILE A 74 3.58 11.07 40.93
N THR A 75 4.12 12.26 41.29
CA THR A 75 4.18 13.41 40.36
C THR A 75 5.20 13.14 39.23
N LEU A 76 6.43 12.76 39.60
CA LEU A 76 7.45 12.43 38.61
C LEU A 76 6.99 11.28 37.71
N ARG A 77 6.38 10.24 38.27
CA ARG A 77 5.83 9.14 37.51
C ARG A 77 4.80 9.60 36.49
N LYS A 78 3.85 10.45 36.89
CA LYS A 78 2.82 10.96 35.97
C LYS A 78 3.41 11.75 34.82
N ILE A 79 4.41 12.58 35.07
CA ILE A 79 5.13 13.35 34.06
C ILE A 79 5.86 12.41 33.09
N VAL A 80 6.65 11.47 33.63
CA VAL A 80 7.40 10.51 32.82
C VAL A 80 6.46 9.60 32.04
N LEU A 81 5.34 9.16 32.65
CA LEU A 81 4.34 8.32 31.98
C LEU A 81 3.66 9.06 30.83
N LEU A 82 3.27 10.32 31.04
CA LEU A 82 2.68 11.15 29.97
C LEU A 82 3.64 11.30 28.81
N PHE A 83 4.88 11.65 29.09
CA PHE A 83 5.91 11.83 28.08
C PHE A 83 6.14 10.52 27.29
N TRP A 84 6.33 9.39 27.98
CA TRP A 84 6.59 8.12 27.35
C TRP A 84 5.34 7.47 26.72
N SER A 85 4.14 7.81 27.17
CA SER A 85 2.92 7.38 26.49
C SER A 85 2.88 7.87 25.06
N LEU A 86 3.24 9.13 24.82
CA LEU A 86 3.28 9.69 23.48
C LEU A 86 4.43 9.15 22.63
N LEU A 87 5.61 8.94 23.23
CA LEU A 87 6.82 8.56 22.50
C LEU A 87 7.00 7.05 22.32
N ILE A 88 6.32 6.22 23.09
CA ILE A 88 6.51 4.76 23.05
C ILE A 88 5.19 4.00 22.94
N TYR A 89 4.20 4.27 23.79
CA TYR A 89 2.95 3.50 23.75
C TYR A 89 2.19 3.69 22.45
N VAL A 90 2.07 4.93 21.97
CA VAL A 90 1.41 5.21 20.70
C VAL A 90 2.21 4.65 19.52
N PRO A 91 3.53 4.90 19.40
CA PRO A 91 4.35 4.27 18.36
C PRO A 91 4.28 2.73 18.35
N VAL A 92 4.41 2.08 19.51
CA VAL A 92 4.35 0.61 19.60
C VAL A 92 2.98 0.08 19.20
N ALA A 93 1.90 0.79 19.56
CA ALA A 93 0.54 0.41 19.15
C ALA A 93 0.37 0.53 17.62
N LEU A 94 0.86 1.62 17.03
CA LEU A 94 0.84 1.81 15.58
C LEU A 94 1.71 0.77 14.86
N GLU A 95 2.90 0.47 15.37
CA GLU A 95 3.75 -0.58 14.80
C GLU A 95 3.11 -1.98 14.91
N PHE A 96 2.39 -2.25 16.01
CA PHE A 96 1.66 -3.51 16.13
C PHE A 96 0.55 -3.61 15.09
N ILE A 97 -0.20 -2.54 14.88
CA ILE A 97 -1.23 -2.46 13.84
C ILE A 97 -0.58 -2.67 12.47
N CYS A 98 0.48 -1.93 12.16
CA CYS A 98 1.21 -2.06 10.91
C CYS A 98 1.71 -3.50 10.68
N ALA A 99 2.39 -4.08 11.67
CA ALA A 99 2.90 -5.45 11.58
C ALA A 99 1.78 -6.50 11.36
N LYS A 100 0.59 -6.25 11.91
CA LYS A 100 -0.57 -7.11 11.73
C LYS A 100 -1.13 -7.01 10.30
N PHE A 101 -1.16 -5.82 9.70
CA PHE A 101 -1.65 -5.58 8.34
C PHE A 101 -0.65 -5.97 7.26
N THR A 102 0.60 -5.49 7.39
CA THR A 102 1.60 -5.58 6.33
C THR A 102 2.62 -6.68 6.56
N GLY A 103 2.65 -7.26 7.76
CA GLY A 103 3.70 -8.21 8.14
C GLY A 103 5.08 -7.56 8.39
N THR A 104 5.18 -6.22 8.31
CA THR A 104 6.39 -5.43 8.58
C THR A 104 6.16 -4.38 9.66
N LEU A 105 7.22 -3.79 10.18
CA LEU A 105 7.11 -2.59 11.01
C LEU A 105 6.77 -1.38 10.13
N ILE A 106 6.40 -0.29 10.79
CA ILE A 106 5.90 0.92 10.12
C ILE A 106 6.85 1.42 9.03
N SER A 107 6.28 1.73 7.88
CA SER A 107 6.96 2.24 6.69
C SER A 107 6.35 3.57 6.25
N PRO A 108 7.00 4.36 5.38
CA PRO A 108 6.43 5.58 4.79
C PRO A 108 5.12 5.32 4.07
N ASP A 109 5.06 4.18 3.36
CA ASP A 109 3.87 3.79 2.60
C ASP A 109 2.69 3.49 3.52
N PHE A 110 2.95 2.79 4.65
CA PHE A 110 1.91 2.57 5.65
C PHE A 110 1.47 3.87 6.32
N MET A 111 2.38 4.82 6.54
CA MET A 111 2.01 6.16 6.99
C MET A 111 1.10 6.87 5.99
N SER A 112 1.40 6.77 4.71
CA SER A 112 0.52 7.34 3.67
C SER A 112 -0.87 6.70 3.68
N THR A 113 -0.95 5.38 3.86
CA THR A 113 -2.23 4.64 3.97
C THR A 113 -3.05 5.11 5.17
N ILE A 114 -2.42 5.26 6.36
CA ILE A 114 -3.11 5.79 7.56
C ILE A 114 -3.63 7.22 7.34
N LEU A 115 -2.81 8.07 6.73
CA LEU A 115 -3.11 9.49 6.56
C LEU A 115 -4.18 9.74 5.48
N VAL A 116 -4.34 8.82 4.54
CA VAL A 116 -5.31 8.92 3.43
C VAL A 116 -6.59 8.11 3.72
N ALA A 117 -6.62 7.26 4.75
CA ALA A 117 -7.79 6.46 5.11
C ALA A 117 -9.01 7.36 5.39
N ASN A 118 -10.14 7.04 4.77
CA ASN A 118 -11.41 7.72 5.04
C ASN A 118 -12.00 7.32 6.40
N ALA A 119 -13.03 8.02 6.86
CA ALA A 119 -13.63 7.77 8.17
C ALA A 119 -14.26 6.36 8.27
N GLU A 120 -14.79 5.82 7.18
CA GLU A 120 -15.39 4.49 7.13
C GLU A 120 -14.33 3.41 7.33
N GLU A 121 -13.21 3.52 6.64
CA GLU A 121 -12.03 2.63 6.77
C GLU A 121 -11.38 2.75 8.15
N ALA A 122 -11.26 3.98 8.67
CA ALA A 122 -10.73 4.23 10.02
C ALA A 122 -11.61 3.60 11.11
N ILE A 123 -12.94 3.75 11.01
CA ILE A 123 -13.90 3.15 11.96
C ILE A 123 -13.87 1.62 11.87
N TYR A 124 -13.79 1.07 10.67
CA TYR A 124 -13.69 -0.38 10.50
C TYR A 124 -12.41 -0.93 11.14
N SER A 125 -11.28 -0.30 10.86
CA SER A 125 -9.98 -0.65 11.46
C SER A 125 -10.00 -0.51 12.98
N LEU A 126 -10.60 0.57 13.51
CA LEU A 126 -10.76 0.78 14.96
C LEU A 126 -11.56 -0.36 15.62
N LYS A 127 -12.61 -0.86 14.99
CA LYS A 127 -13.39 -2.00 15.53
C LYS A 127 -12.55 -3.26 15.63
N GLU A 128 -11.72 -3.54 14.64
CA GLU A 128 -10.85 -4.72 14.62
C GLU A 128 -9.76 -4.64 15.71
N TYR A 129 -9.19 -3.44 15.92
CA TYR A 129 -8.11 -3.22 16.89
C TYR A 129 -8.56 -2.70 18.25
N ALA A 130 -9.86 -2.46 18.44
CA ALA A 130 -10.42 -1.99 19.72
C ALA A 130 -9.96 -2.79 20.94
N PRO A 131 -9.92 -4.14 20.94
CA PRO A 131 -9.45 -4.90 22.08
C PRO A 131 -8.00 -4.57 22.46
N PHE A 132 -7.11 -4.44 21.45
CA PHE A 132 -5.70 -4.10 21.67
C PHE A 132 -5.55 -2.66 22.18
N ILE A 133 -6.27 -1.70 21.60
CA ILE A 133 -6.27 -0.30 22.03
C ILE A 133 -6.79 -0.19 23.47
N LEU A 134 -7.87 -0.90 23.81
CA LEU A 134 -8.43 -0.91 25.16
C LEU A 134 -7.46 -1.49 26.18
N VAL A 135 -6.77 -2.59 25.88
CA VAL A 135 -5.75 -3.17 26.77
C VAL A 135 -4.63 -2.15 27.02
N ASN A 136 -4.10 -1.50 25.97
CA ASN A 136 -3.06 -0.48 26.13
C ASN A 136 -3.56 0.72 26.95
N LEU A 137 -4.78 1.20 26.70
CA LEU A 137 -5.40 2.28 27.47
C LEU A 137 -5.55 1.89 28.96
N CYS A 138 -6.00 0.67 29.24
CA CYS A 138 -6.09 0.16 30.61
C CYS A 138 -4.72 0.11 31.29
N VAL A 139 -3.64 -0.25 30.57
CA VAL A 139 -2.28 -0.24 31.10
C VAL A 139 -1.87 1.19 31.48
N VAL A 140 -2.04 2.16 30.57
CA VAL A 140 -1.70 3.57 30.82
C VAL A 140 -2.50 4.13 32.00
N ILE A 141 -3.81 3.90 32.04
CA ILE A 141 -4.69 4.32 33.14
C ILE A 141 -4.26 3.66 34.46
N SER A 142 -4.02 2.36 34.45
CA SER A 142 -3.57 1.64 35.65
C SER A 142 -2.25 2.17 36.17
N ALA A 143 -1.27 2.43 35.26
CA ALA A 143 0.02 3.01 35.59
C ALA A 143 -0.12 4.44 36.15
N PHE A 144 -1.08 5.22 35.63
CA PHE A 144 -1.33 6.59 36.08
C PHE A 144 -1.90 6.66 37.51
N PHE A 145 -2.76 5.70 37.90
CA PHE A 145 -3.40 5.65 39.21
C PHE A 145 -2.66 4.79 40.24
N MET A 146 -1.60 4.07 39.85
CA MET A 146 -0.81 3.30 40.79
C MET A 146 -0.29 4.14 41.98
N ARG A 147 -0.32 3.61 43.18
CA ARG A 147 0.22 4.26 44.38
C ARG A 147 1.71 4.05 44.43
N SER A 148 2.50 5.12 44.55
CA SER A 148 3.93 5.06 44.79
C SER A 148 4.26 4.56 46.22
N PRO A 149 5.41 3.93 46.44
CA PRO A 149 5.85 3.53 47.77
C PRO A 149 5.91 4.71 48.74
N LYS A 150 5.59 4.48 50.03
CA LYS A 150 5.60 5.56 51.04
C LYS A 150 6.99 6.17 51.33
N LYS A 151 8.06 5.43 51.10
CA LYS A 151 9.46 5.91 51.23
C LYS A 151 10.05 6.19 49.85
N SER A 152 10.20 7.46 49.50
CA SER A 152 10.89 7.89 48.29
C SER A 152 12.38 8.15 48.57
N ASN A 153 13.25 7.75 47.67
CA ASN A 153 14.65 8.04 47.68
C ASN A 153 15.01 8.99 46.52
N LYS A 154 15.55 10.18 46.80
CA LYS A 154 15.94 11.18 45.81
C LYS A 154 16.85 10.62 44.70
N LYS A 155 17.66 9.60 45.03
CA LYS A 155 18.53 8.93 44.06
C LYS A 155 17.71 8.35 42.87
N TYR A 156 16.50 7.83 43.11
CA TYR A 156 15.68 7.30 42.04
C TYR A 156 15.21 8.38 41.06
N ALA A 157 14.95 9.61 41.54
CA ALA A 157 14.63 10.72 40.66
C ALA A 157 15.83 11.08 39.77
N ILE A 158 17.01 11.18 40.37
CA ILE A 158 18.23 11.50 39.64
C ILE A 158 18.51 10.44 38.57
N TYR A 159 18.46 9.16 38.94
CA TYR A 159 18.68 8.07 37.98
C TYR A 159 17.61 8.04 36.86
N SER A 160 16.33 8.29 37.21
CA SER A 160 15.27 8.37 36.22
C SER A 160 15.50 9.50 35.22
N VAL A 161 15.90 10.69 35.69
CA VAL A 161 16.19 11.82 34.79
C VAL A 161 17.43 11.57 33.95
N MET A 162 18.49 11.00 34.53
CA MET A 162 19.71 10.65 33.78
C MET A 162 19.41 9.64 32.66
N LEU A 163 18.63 8.59 32.95
CA LEU A 163 18.22 7.60 31.96
C LEU A 163 17.31 8.20 30.88
N LEU A 164 16.46 9.17 31.25
CA LEU A 164 15.64 9.91 30.29
C LEU A 164 16.50 10.70 29.31
N LEU A 165 17.53 11.38 29.79
CA LEU A 165 18.48 12.11 28.96
C LEU A 165 19.30 11.17 28.06
N VAL A 166 19.72 10.01 28.58
CA VAL A 166 20.42 8.99 27.80
C VAL A 166 19.54 8.46 26.70
N SER A 167 18.28 8.12 27.01
CA SER A 167 17.33 7.63 26.00
C SER A 167 17.06 8.66 24.91
N PHE A 168 16.90 9.95 25.29
CA PHE A 168 16.73 11.03 24.34
C PHE A 168 17.97 11.19 23.43
N SER A 169 19.17 11.15 24.00
CA SER A 169 20.40 11.18 23.20
C SER A 169 20.55 9.97 22.29
N MET A 170 20.15 8.79 22.74
CA MET A 170 20.15 7.60 21.88
C MET A 170 19.18 7.74 20.70
N SER A 171 18.01 8.34 20.90
CA SER A 171 17.02 8.52 19.83
C SER A 171 17.47 9.52 18.75
N GLU A 172 18.37 10.45 19.07
CA GLU A 172 18.93 11.39 18.08
C GLU A 172 20.04 10.78 17.22
N PHE A 173 20.84 9.88 17.80
CA PHE A 173 22.01 9.32 17.11
C PHE A 173 21.70 8.11 16.22
N LEU A 174 20.54 7.52 16.39
CA LEU A 174 20.16 6.35 15.63
C LEU A 174 18.71 6.53 15.10
N PRO A 175 18.44 6.29 13.83
CA PRO A 175 17.07 6.36 13.27
C PRO A 175 16.25 5.18 13.80
N HIS A 176 15.88 5.25 15.10
CA HIS A 176 15.17 4.16 15.79
C HIS A 176 13.67 4.26 15.70
N ASN A 177 13.18 5.47 15.51
CA ASN A 177 11.77 5.70 15.40
C ASN A 177 11.36 5.56 13.93
N ASN A 178 10.95 4.36 13.53
CA ASN A 178 10.45 4.09 12.19
C ASN A 178 9.35 5.09 11.80
N ILE A 179 8.57 5.57 12.78
CA ILE A 179 7.51 6.57 12.54
C ILE A 179 8.11 7.90 12.09
N VAL A 180 9.15 8.40 12.77
CA VAL A 180 9.79 9.67 12.38
C VAL A 180 10.45 9.55 11.02
N ALA A 181 11.15 8.44 10.77
CA ALA A 181 11.74 8.15 9.47
C ALA A 181 10.65 8.05 8.39
N ALA A 182 9.57 7.33 8.67
CA ALA A 182 8.44 7.16 7.75
C ALA A 182 7.74 8.49 7.44
N ILE A 183 7.52 9.35 8.44
CA ILE A 183 6.95 10.68 8.24
C ILE A 183 7.91 11.56 7.41
N SER A 184 9.21 11.53 7.71
CA SER A 184 10.19 12.33 6.98
C SER A 184 10.22 11.95 5.50
N GLU A 185 10.26 10.67 5.18
CA GLU A 185 10.27 10.19 3.80
C GLU A 185 8.93 10.44 3.10
N TYR A 186 7.81 10.26 3.79
CA TYR A 186 6.50 10.66 3.29
C TYR A 186 6.48 12.15 2.92
N MET A 187 7.01 13.03 3.78
CA MET A 187 7.10 14.46 3.49
C MET A 187 8.03 14.78 2.32
N ASP A 188 9.11 14.02 2.13
CA ASP A 188 10.00 14.16 0.98
C ASP A 188 9.32 13.70 -0.32
N ASP A 189 8.53 12.62 -0.28
CA ASP A 189 7.70 12.19 -1.40
C ASP A 189 6.66 13.24 -1.80
N ILE A 190 6.02 13.89 -0.84
CA ILE A 190 5.11 15.01 -1.10
C ILE A 190 5.82 16.20 -1.74
N ARG A 191 7.00 16.56 -1.23
CA ARG A 191 7.82 17.64 -1.82
C ARG A 191 8.17 17.30 -3.26
N GLU A 192 8.60 16.08 -3.51
CA GLU A 192 8.90 15.61 -4.87
C GLU A 192 7.67 15.70 -5.78
N ALA A 193 6.51 15.25 -5.30
CA ALA A 193 5.27 15.26 -6.09
C ALA A 193 4.78 16.69 -6.41
N LYS A 194 4.99 17.64 -5.52
CA LYS A 194 4.70 19.07 -5.78
C LYS A 194 5.46 19.62 -6.99
N LEU A 195 6.69 19.13 -7.22
CA LEU A 195 7.52 19.55 -8.34
C LEU A 195 6.96 19.15 -9.72
N PHE A 196 6.00 18.20 -9.79
CA PHE A 196 5.38 17.83 -11.08
C PHE A 196 4.63 19.00 -11.74
N ASN A 197 4.11 19.91 -10.92
CA ASN A 197 3.35 21.07 -11.38
C ASN A 197 4.21 22.34 -11.49
N GLU A 198 5.49 22.29 -11.11
CA GLU A 198 6.38 23.43 -11.26
C GLU A 198 6.77 23.64 -12.73
N VAL A 199 7.25 24.86 -13.02
CA VAL A 199 7.69 25.23 -14.35
C VAL A 199 8.80 24.27 -14.81
N ARG A 200 8.49 23.42 -15.79
CA ARG A 200 9.44 22.49 -16.39
C ARG A 200 9.73 22.89 -17.83
N THR A 201 10.94 22.62 -18.29
CA THR A 201 11.26 22.73 -19.72
C THR A 201 10.62 21.52 -20.43
N PRO A 202 9.72 21.74 -21.42
CA PRO A 202 9.14 20.64 -22.19
C PRO A 202 10.20 19.81 -22.89
N LEU A 203 9.90 18.55 -23.17
CA LEU A 203 10.69 17.70 -24.04
C LEU A 203 10.24 17.98 -25.49
N THR A 204 11.18 18.35 -26.33
CA THR A 204 10.90 18.65 -27.76
C THR A 204 11.38 17.51 -28.64
N GLY A 205 10.76 17.33 -29.81
CA GLY A 205 11.16 16.28 -30.75
C GLY A 205 10.50 14.92 -30.46
N ILE A 206 9.37 14.91 -29.75
CA ILE A 206 8.55 13.70 -29.61
C ILE A 206 7.86 13.43 -30.95
N GLU A 207 8.00 12.21 -31.43
CA GLU A 207 7.35 11.72 -32.65
C GLU A 207 6.09 10.95 -32.32
N ASN A 208 5.01 11.19 -33.05
CA ASN A 208 3.79 10.42 -32.98
C ASN A 208 3.63 9.61 -34.28
N HIS A 209 3.65 8.30 -34.17
CA HIS A 209 3.60 7.38 -35.31
C HIS A 209 2.17 6.96 -35.70
N SER A 210 1.15 7.42 -34.97
CA SER A 210 -0.24 7.22 -35.36
C SER A 210 -0.59 8.10 -36.55
N SER A 211 -1.20 7.52 -37.59
CA SER A 211 -1.75 8.25 -38.71
C SER A 211 -3.11 8.89 -38.42
N SER A 212 -3.72 8.52 -37.31
CA SER A 212 -5.04 9.01 -36.90
C SER A 212 -4.98 10.42 -36.36
N LYS A 213 -5.89 11.26 -36.84
CA LYS A 213 -6.09 12.61 -36.30
C LYS A 213 -6.64 12.54 -34.87
N LYS A 214 -7.57 11.60 -34.65
CA LYS A 214 -8.17 11.36 -33.34
C LYS A 214 -7.58 10.11 -32.67
N GLN A 215 -6.92 10.31 -31.55
CA GLN A 215 -6.23 9.28 -30.82
C GLN A 215 -6.56 9.34 -29.33
N MET A 216 -6.89 8.20 -28.74
CA MET A 216 -7.10 8.09 -27.29
C MET A 216 -6.26 6.96 -26.70
N CYS A 217 -5.56 7.26 -25.62
CA CYS A 217 -4.89 6.28 -24.77
C CYS A 217 -5.61 6.28 -23.41
N ILE A 218 -6.16 5.14 -23.04
CA ILE A 218 -6.87 4.95 -21.79
C ILE A 218 -6.06 4.01 -20.90
N LEU A 219 -5.66 4.50 -19.73
CA LEU A 219 -5.02 3.72 -18.69
C LEU A 219 -6.00 3.59 -17.52
N VAL A 220 -6.45 2.37 -17.23
CA VAL A 220 -7.22 2.08 -16.03
C VAL A 220 -6.30 1.44 -14.99
N ILE A 221 -6.06 2.15 -13.91
CA ILE A 221 -5.33 1.65 -12.75
C ILE A 221 -6.35 1.06 -11.78
N GLY A 222 -6.33 -0.27 -11.63
CA GLY A 222 -7.09 -0.99 -10.62
C GLY A 222 -6.39 -0.92 -9.27
N GLU A 223 -7.07 -1.35 -8.23
CA GLU A 223 -6.61 -1.33 -6.85
C GLU A 223 -6.74 -2.72 -6.22
N SER A 224 -5.61 -3.23 -5.69
CA SER A 224 -5.56 -4.44 -4.86
C SER A 224 -6.04 -5.73 -5.53
N VAL A 225 -5.90 -5.90 -6.86
CA VAL A 225 -6.38 -7.09 -7.58
C VAL A 225 -5.25 -8.10 -7.85
N ASP A 226 -5.38 -9.30 -7.24
CA ASP A 226 -4.59 -10.48 -7.59
C ASP A 226 -5.21 -11.18 -8.81
N ARG A 227 -4.41 -11.37 -9.90
CA ARG A 227 -4.88 -12.07 -11.10
C ARG A 227 -5.32 -13.51 -10.84
N ASN A 228 -4.80 -14.16 -9.80
CA ASN A 228 -5.13 -15.53 -9.46
C ASN A 228 -6.57 -15.68 -8.91
N HIS A 229 -7.25 -14.57 -8.61
CA HIS A 229 -8.67 -14.51 -8.30
C HIS A 229 -9.55 -14.08 -9.49
N MET A 230 -9.00 -14.01 -10.70
CA MET A 230 -9.74 -13.62 -11.91
C MET A 230 -10.01 -14.82 -12.82
N GLY A 231 -11.28 -15.05 -13.18
CA GLY A 231 -11.69 -16.16 -14.06
C GLY A 231 -11.00 -16.14 -15.43
N ILE A 232 -10.72 -14.94 -16.00
CA ILE A 232 -9.99 -14.80 -17.27
C ILE A 232 -8.55 -15.34 -17.21
N TYR A 233 -7.96 -15.43 -16.02
CA TYR A 233 -6.65 -16.05 -15.78
C TYR A 233 -6.74 -17.52 -15.35
N GLY A 234 -7.94 -18.09 -15.27
CA GLY A 234 -8.18 -19.50 -14.95
C GLY A 234 -8.60 -19.78 -13.51
N TYR A 235 -9.00 -18.76 -12.75
CA TYR A 235 -9.59 -18.96 -11.44
C TYR A 235 -10.91 -19.73 -11.55
N GLU A 236 -11.18 -20.64 -10.61
CA GLU A 236 -12.33 -21.55 -10.64
C GLU A 236 -13.68 -20.84 -10.56
N ARG A 237 -13.76 -19.68 -9.86
CA ARG A 237 -14.96 -18.87 -9.77
C ARG A 237 -15.03 -17.89 -10.94
N GLN A 238 -16.25 -17.67 -11.44
CA GLN A 238 -16.49 -16.70 -12.53
C GLN A 238 -16.51 -15.26 -11.99
N THR A 239 -15.36 -14.77 -11.59
CA THR A 239 -15.15 -13.41 -11.08
C THR A 239 -14.99 -12.38 -12.19
N THR A 240 -14.73 -12.81 -13.43
CA THR A 240 -14.56 -11.91 -14.58
C THR A 240 -15.33 -12.40 -15.81
N PRO A 241 -16.70 -12.60 -15.71
CA PRO A 241 -17.51 -13.09 -16.81
C PRO A 241 -17.49 -12.15 -18.01
N TYR A 242 -17.52 -10.83 -17.80
CA TYR A 242 -17.56 -9.86 -18.90
C TYR A 242 -16.26 -9.83 -19.70
N PHE A 243 -15.09 -9.92 -19.07
CA PHE A 243 -13.83 -10.09 -19.80
C PHE A 243 -13.73 -11.44 -20.51
N CYS A 244 -14.31 -12.49 -19.94
CA CYS A 244 -14.38 -13.79 -20.59
C CYS A 244 -15.25 -13.74 -21.86
N ASP A 245 -16.35 -12.99 -21.86
CA ASP A 245 -17.25 -12.84 -23.00
C ASP A 245 -16.58 -12.14 -24.20
N ILE A 246 -15.64 -11.24 -23.96
CA ILE A 246 -14.88 -10.53 -25.01
C ILE A 246 -13.43 -10.97 -25.11
N ARG A 247 -13.11 -12.17 -24.63
CA ARG A 247 -11.73 -12.64 -24.53
C ARG A 247 -10.93 -12.56 -25.82
N ASP A 248 -11.57 -12.83 -26.96
CA ASP A 248 -10.92 -12.81 -28.27
C ASP A 248 -10.53 -11.40 -28.74
N GLU A 249 -11.08 -10.36 -28.09
CA GLU A 249 -10.73 -8.96 -28.33
C GLU A 249 -9.61 -8.46 -27.38
N LEU A 250 -9.17 -9.28 -26.43
CA LEU A 250 -8.26 -8.90 -25.37
C LEU A 250 -6.88 -9.58 -25.50
N ALA A 251 -5.82 -8.80 -25.31
CA ALA A 251 -4.51 -9.37 -24.98
C ALA A 251 -4.39 -9.46 -23.44
N VAL A 252 -4.35 -10.70 -22.93
CA VAL A 252 -4.29 -10.99 -21.48
C VAL A 252 -2.88 -11.47 -21.14
N PHE A 253 -2.06 -10.60 -20.54
CA PHE A 253 -0.68 -10.89 -20.20
C PHE A 253 -0.59 -11.70 -18.91
N LYS A 254 0.04 -12.87 -18.97
CA LYS A 254 -0.03 -13.90 -17.92
C LYS A 254 1.04 -13.77 -16.84
N ASN A 255 2.11 -13.00 -17.11
CA ASN A 255 3.30 -12.99 -16.26
C ASN A 255 3.75 -11.57 -15.89
N VAL A 256 2.77 -10.73 -15.53
CA VAL A 256 3.04 -9.36 -15.06
C VAL A 256 3.02 -9.33 -13.54
N ARG A 257 3.98 -8.61 -12.98
CA ARG A 257 4.10 -8.39 -11.53
C ARG A 257 4.25 -6.89 -11.24
N THR A 258 3.68 -6.47 -10.14
CA THR A 258 3.99 -5.13 -9.60
C THR A 258 5.38 -5.11 -8.96
N ALA A 259 6.02 -3.94 -9.00
CA ALA A 259 7.29 -3.72 -8.29
C ALA A 259 7.10 -3.55 -6.78
N TYR A 260 5.93 -3.07 -6.35
CA TYR A 260 5.63 -2.74 -4.96
C TYR A 260 4.22 -3.19 -4.57
N GLY A 261 4.06 -3.60 -3.33
CA GLY A 261 2.80 -4.12 -2.80
C GLY A 261 1.93 -3.07 -2.08
N LEU A 262 2.15 -1.78 -2.32
CA LEU A 262 1.39 -0.67 -1.73
C LEU A 262 1.17 0.42 -2.79
N THR A 263 -0.02 1.00 -2.82
CA THR A 263 -0.53 1.90 -3.87
C THR A 263 0.42 3.05 -4.20
N ASN A 264 0.87 3.83 -3.21
CA ASN A 264 1.70 5.01 -3.48
C ASN A 264 3.03 4.65 -4.18
N MET A 265 3.73 3.60 -3.71
CA MET A 265 4.98 3.14 -4.31
C MET A 265 4.76 2.52 -5.68
N ALA A 266 3.70 1.72 -5.83
CA ALA A 266 3.36 1.09 -7.09
C ALA A 266 3.05 2.14 -8.17
N ILE A 267 2.20 3.14 -7.87
CA ILE A 267 1.85 4.21 -8.82
C ILE A 267 3.04 5.13 -9.07
N LYS A 268 3.86 5.42 -8.05
CA LYS A 268 5.11 6.15 -8.22
C LYS A 268 6.04 5.43 -9.20
N SER A 269 6.16 4.11 -9.09
CA SER A 269 6.94 3.26 -9.99
C SER A 269 6.36 3.24 -11.42
N ILE A 270 5.05 3.03 -11.56
CA ILE A 270 4.32 3.00 -12.83
C ILE A 270 4.48 4.32 -13.60
N SER A 271 4.53 5.44 -12.89
CA SER A 271 4.46 6.77 -13.53
C SER A 271 5.77 7.32 -14.03
N ARG A 272 6.90 6.89 -13.47
CA ARG A 272 8.22 7.52 -13.71
C ARG A 272 8.84 7.13 -15.04
N LEU A 273 9.45 8.13 -15.66
CA LEU A 273 10.34 7.97 -16.81
C LEU A 273 11.74 8.44 -16.45
N ASN A 274 12.72 7.59 -16.72
CA ASN A 274 14.12 7.97 -16.55
C ASN A 274 14.64 8.62 -17.84
N ILE A 275 14.63 9.96 -17.86
CA ILE A 275 15.13 10.77 -18.99
C ILE A 275 16.32 11.58 -18.51
N LEU A 276 17.46 11.48 -19.20
CA LEU A 276 18.67 12.20 -18.86
C LEU A 276 18.43 13.72 -18.80
N GLY A 277 18.81 14.34 -17.70
CA GLY A 277 18.62 15.76 -17.44
C GLY A 277 17.20 16.19 -17.04
N LYS A 278 16.25 15.25 -16.93
CA LYS A 278 14.88 15.49 -16.46
C LYS A 278 14.65 14.80 -15.13
N LYS A 279 14.65 15.55 -14.02
CA LYS A 279 14.23 15.03 -12.72
C LYS A 279 12.70 15.00 -12.65
N HIS A 280 12.16 14.01 -11.96
CA HIS A 280 10.72 13.90 -11.66
C HIS A 280 9.80 13.91 -12.90
N TYR A 281 10.27 13.34 -14.02
CA TYR A 281 9.51 13.28 -15.26
C TYR A 281 8.63 12.04 -15.30
N THR A 282 7.36 12.22 -15.65
CA THR A 282 6.36 11.16 -15.67
C THR A 282 5.83 10.92 -17.07
N PHE A 283 5.13 9.78 -17.28
CA PHE A 283 4.45 9.54 -18.56
C PHE A 283 3.41 10.64 -18.85
N ILE A 284 2.73 11.21 -17.83
CA ILE A 284 1.78 12.32 -18.01
C ILE A 284 2.49 13.52 -18.65
N ASN A 285 3.69 13.87 -18.15
CA ASN A 285 4.48 14.94 -18.73
C ASN A 285 4.84 14.65 -20.19
N PHE A 286 5.19 13.39 -20.50
CA PHE A 286 5.55 12.97 -21.84
C PHE A 286 4.37 13.12 -22.82
N PHE A 287 3.17 12.68 -22.42
CA PHE A 287 1.97 12.84 -23.22
C PHE A 287 1.60 14.31 -23.45
N LYS A 288 1.72 15.17 -22.43
CA LYS A 288 1.52 16.62 -22.59
C LYS A 288 2.49 17.22 -23.61
N ASP A 289 3.76 16.85 -23.51
CA ASP A 289 4.78 17.32 -24.46
C ASP A 289 4.58 16.75 -25.88
N ALA A 290 3.92 15.59 -26.00
CA ALA A 290 3.46 14.99 -27.26
C ALA A 290 2.18 15.64 -27.83
N GLY A 291 1.60 16.62 -27.13
CA GLY A 291 0.39 17.33 -27.56
C GLY A 291 -0.92 16.64 -27.21
N PHE A 292 -0.91 15.72 -26.27
CA PHE A 292 -2.15 15.12 -25.74
C PHE A 292 -2.74 16.00 -24.64
N LYS A 293 -4.07 16.18 -24.65
CA LYS A 293 -4.79 16.66 -23.49
C LYS A 293 -4.94 15.51 -22.49
N THR A 294 -4.60 15.76 -21.24
CA THR A 294 -4.49 14.73 -20.22
C THR A 294 -5.61 14.88 -19.18
N PHE A 295 -6.23 13.75 -18.84
CA PHE A 295 -7.35 13.66 -17.90
C PHE A 295 -7.06 12.63 -16.82
N TRP A 296 -7.46 12.95 -15.59
CA TRP A 296 -7.39 12.03 -14.45
C TRP A 296 -8.75 11.91 -13.80
N LEU A 297 -9.35 10.72 -13.83
CA LEU A 297 -10.64 10.40 -13.20
C LEU A 297 -10.39 9.41 -12.07
N SER A 298 -10.70 9.75 -10.84
CA SER A 298 -10.35 8.93 -9.68
C SER A 298 -11.48 8.77 -8.70
N ASN A 299 -11.65 7.55 -8.19
CA ASN A 299 -12.46 7.25 -7.02
C ASN A 299 -11.63 7.16 -5.73
N GLN A 300 -10.33 7.45 -5.80
CA GLN A 300 -9.50 7.64 -4.60
C GLN A 300 -9.72 9.03 -4.02
N ILE A 301 -9.40 9.19 -2.72
CA ILE A 301 -9.63 10.47 -2.03
C ILE A 301 -8.78 11.56 -2.66
N GLY A 302 -9.44 12.65 -3.04
CA GLY A 302 -8.83 13.82 -3.69
C GLY A 302 -8.52 14.99 -2.76
N ALA A 303 -8.93 14.97 -1.49
CA ALA A 303 -8.94 16.16 -0.60
C ALA A 303 -7.96 16.05 0.58
N ASP A 304 -7.41 17.03 0.83
CA ASP A 304 -7.12 18.24 1.57
C ASP A 304 -6.50 18.11 2.98
N ILE A 305 -6.59 17.00 3.71
CA ILE A 305 -5.99 16.94 5.05
C ILE A 305 -4.55 16.43 4.96
N PHE A 306 -4.31 15.46 4.07
CA PHE A 306 -2.99 14.91 3.84
C PHE A 306 -2.76 14.67 2.35
N ASP A 307 -1.91 15.48 1.75
CA ASP A 307 -1.46 15.34 0.37
C ASP A 307 -0.76 13.98 0.15
N ASN A 308 -0.90 13.37 -1.03
CA ASN A 308 -0.16 12.16 -1.40
C ASN A 308 0.38 12.25 -2.83
N TYR A 309 1.31 11.35 -3.18
CA TYR A 309 1.94 11.32 -4.50
C TYR A 309 0.91 11.17 -5.63
N VAL A 310 -0.07 10.29 -5.45
CA VAL A 310 -1.11 9.99 -6.46
C VAL A 310 -2.00 11.19 -6.72
N LEU A 311 -2.36 11.94 -5.68
CA LEU A 311 -3.13 13.18 -5.79
C LEU A 311 -2.39 14.22 -6.65
N TYR A 312 -1.10 14.46 -6.38
CA TYR A 312 -0.31 15.41 -7.16
C TYR A 312 -0.10 14.95 -8.59
N LEU A 313 0.10 13.65 -8.81
CA LEU A 313 0.19 13.07 -10.13
C LEU A 313 -1.12 13.33 -10.91
N GLY A 314 -2.27 13.08 -10.31
CA GLY A 314 -3.57 13.37 -10.90
C GLY A 314 -3.77 14.88 -11.17
N LYS A 315 -3.44 15.74 -10.20
CA LYS A 315 -3.48 17.21 -10.36
C LYS A 315 -2.48 17.74 -11.39
N SER A 316 -1.50 16.95 -11.81
CA SER A 316 -0.59 17.32 -12.90
C SER A 316 -1.21 17.16 -14.29
N CYS A 317 -2.34 16.48 -14.44
CA CYS A 317 -3.13 16.44 -15.67
C CYS A 317 -3.77 17.80 -15.99
N ASP A 318 -4.21 17.99 -17.25
CA ASP A 318 -4.89 19.23 -17.64
C ASP A 318 -6.26 19.35 -16.99
N GLU A 319 -6.94 18.23 -16.80
CA GLU A 319 -8.19 18.14 -16.04
C GLU A 319 -8.17 16.93 -15.11
N SER A 320 -8.63 17.11 -13.87
CA SER A 320 -8.76 16.03 -12.90
C SER A 320 -10.11 16.07 -12.19
N VAL A 321 -10.70 14.89 -11.99
CA VAL A 321 -11.96 14.69 -11.28
C VAL A 321 -11.76 13.61 -10.23
N PHE A 322 -11.99 13.97 -8.97
CA PHE A 322 -11.98 13.04 -7.84
C PHE A 322 -13.43 12.94 -7.33
N ILE A 323 -14.06 11.76 -7.50
CA ILE A 323 -15.47 11.60 -7.10
C ILE A 323 -15.65 11.38 -5.59
N SER A 324 -14.60 10.93 -4.91
CA SER A 324 -14.55 10.76 -3.45
C SER A 324 -14.13 12.04 -2.69
N ASP A 325 -14.12 13.19 -3.34
CA ASP A 325 -13.62 14.47 -2.81
C ASP A 325 -14.59 15.20 -1.88
N LYS A 326 -15.63 14.52 -1.45
CA LYS A 326 -16.66 15.07 -0.59
C LYS A 326 -16.35 14.73 0.87
N ASN A 327 -17.19 15.22 1.77
CA ASN A 327 -17.08 15.01 3.20
C ASN A 327 -16.60 13.56 3.54
N PRO A 328 -15.51 13.38 4.32
CA PRO A 328 -14.99 12.05 4.67
C PRO A 328 -15.97 11.16 5.44
N PHE A 329 -17.11 11.72 5.89
CA PHE A 329 -18.20 10.99 6.53
C PHE A 329 -19.30 10.54 5.55
N ASP A 330 -19.23 10.93 4.28
CA ASP A 330 -20.17 10.46 3.25
C ASP A 330 -19.79 9.04 2.81
N ARG A 331 -20.78 8.31 2.28
CA ARG A 331 -20.54 7.01 1.68
C ARG A 331 -19.50 7.11 0.56
N THR A 332 -18.51 6.25 0.58
CA THR A 332 -17.57 6.13 -0.53
C THR A 332 -18.33 5.76 -1.83
N PRO A 333 -18.16 6.51 -2.92
CA PRO A 333 -18.80 6.20 -4.20
C PRO A 333 -18.38 4.82 -4.73
N PHE A 334 -19.23 4.19 -5.54
CA PHE A 334 -18.84 3.01 -6.30
C PHE A 334 -18.12 3.41 -7.60
N ASP A 335 -17.21 2.55 -8.09
CA ASP A 335 -16.42 2.85 -9.29
C ASP A 335 -17.24 3.10 -10.56
N ILE A 336 -18.47 2.57 -10.63
CA ILE A 336 -19.37 2.87 -11.75
C ILE A 336 -19.72 4.37 -11.85
N GLU A 337 -19.59 5.11 -10.77
CA GLU A 337 -19.85 6.56 -10.75
C GLU A 337 -18.80 7.36 -11.55
N LEU A 338 -17.66 6.72 -11.91
CA LEU A 338 -16.66 7.27 -12.84
C LEU A 338 -17.13 7.31 -14.30
N ILE A 339 -18.18 6.58 -14.65
CA ILE A 339 -18.72 6.53 -16.01
C ILE A 339 -19.25 7.89 -16.47
N GLU A 340 -19.89 8.65 -15.60
CA GLU A 340 -20.42 9.98 -15.97
C GLU A 340 -19.32 11.01 -16.22
N PRO A 341 -18.27 11.15 -15.39
CA PRO A 341 -17.06 11.91 -15.75
C PRO A 341 -16.41 11.41 -17.06
N LEU A 342 -16.30 10.10 -17.27
CA LEU A 342 -15.72 9.54 -18.49
C LEU A 342 -16.49 9.96 -19.74
N LYS A 343 -17.82 9.91 -19.73
CA LYS A 343 -18.67 10.36 -20.86
C LYS A 343 -18.37 11.82 -21.21
N LYS A 344 -18.19 12.69 -20.22
CA LYS A 344 -17.82 14.11 -20.45
C LYS A 344 -16.45 14.24 -21.11
N VAL A 345 -15.46 13.49 -20.64
CA VAL A 345 -14.11 13.47 -21.23
C VAL A 345 -14.11 12.91 -22.66
N LEU A 346 -14.90 11.85 -22.91
CA LEU A 346 -15.07 11.31 -24.27
C LEU A 346 -15.75 12.29 -25.24
N ALA A 347 -16.58 13.20 -24.74
CA ALA A 347 -17.22 14.28 -25.51
C ALA A 347 -16.32 15.52 -25.70
N ASP A 348 -15.19 15.62 -24.99
CA ASP A 348 -14.21 16.72 -25.18
C ASP A 348 -13.70 16.74 -26.61
N LYS A 349 -13.46 17.97 -27.15
CA LYS A 349 -13.14 18.19 -28.56
C LYS A 349 -11.67 17.97 -28.92
N SER A 350 -10.80 17.70 -27.95
CA SER A 350 -9.38 17.44 -28.18
C SER A 350 -9.18 16.22 -29.07
N GLU A 351 -8.30 16.34 -30.04
CA GLU A 351 -8.00 15.28 -31.01
C GLU A 351 -7.20 14.15 -30.39
N LYS A 352 -6.28 14.47 -29.47
CA LYS A 352 -5.44 13.50 -28.76
C LYS A 352 -5.70 13.56 -27.26
N LYS A 353 -6.00 12.42 -26.66
CA LYS A 353 -6.34 12.33 -25.23
C LYS A 353 -5.55 11.21 -24.56
N LEU A 354 -4.99 11.53 -23.38
CA LEU A 354 -4.63 10.53 -22.38
C LEU A 354 -5.68 10.59 -21.29
N ILE A 355 -6.32 9.47 -21.01
CA ILE A 355 -7.35 9.35 -19.95
C ILE A 355 -6.85 8.32 -18.95
N VAL A 356 -6.54 8.75 -17.74
CA VAL A 356 -6.23 7.86 -16.62
C VAL A 356 -7.47 7.72 -15.75
N ILE A 357 -7.89 6.49 -15.51
CA ILE A 357 -9.02 6.15 -14.62
C ILE A 357 -8.43 5.36 -13.45
N HIS A 358 -8.56 5.89 -12.24
CA HIS A 358 -8.03 5.28 -11.03
C HIS A 358 -9.17 4.79 -10.16
N LEU A 359 -9.34 3.47 -10.12
CA LEU A 359 -10.43 2.79 -9.40
C LEU A 359 -10.12 2.71 -7.90
N LEU A 360 -11.16 2.54 -7.10
CA LEU A 360 -11.05 2.09 -5.72
C LEU A 360 -11.00 0.55 -5.63
N GLY A 361 -11.49 -0.13 -6.66
CA GLY A 361 -11.30 -1.55 -6.93
C GLY A 361 -11.63 -2.48 -5.76
N SER A 362 -10.65 -3.29 -5.39
CA SER A 362 -10.76 -4.27 -4.29
C SER A 362 -10.10 -3.79 -2.98
N HIS A 363 -9.92 -2.46 -2.82
CA HIS A 363 -9.36 -1.87 -1.61
C HIS A 363 -10.16 -2.26 -0.36
N PHE A 364 -9.47 -2.52 0.72
CA PHE A 364 -10.10 -2.86 2.00
C PHE A 364 -10.91 -1.69 2.59
N PRO A 365 -12.07 -1.93 3.26
CA PRO A 365 -12.82 -3.20 3.41
C PRO A 365 -13.58 -3.59 2.14
N MET A 366 -13.28 -4.78 1.61
CA MET A 366 -13.74 -5.23 0.29
C MET A 366 -15.27 -5.33 0.17
N GLU A 367 -15.96 -5.65 1.27
CA GLU A 367 -17.42 -5.73 1.33
C GLU A 367 -18.13 -4.38 1.05
N LEU A 368 -17.40 -3.27 1.12
CA LEU A 368 -17.91 -1.93 0.85
C LEU A 368 -17.62 -1.46 -0.58
N ARG A 369 -16.97 -2.29 -1.42
CA ARG A 369 -16.51 -1.91 -2.76
C ARG A 369 -17.48 -2.24 -3.87
N TYR A 370 -18.58 -2.91 -3.57
CA TYR A 370 -19.60 -3.30 -4.56
C TYR A 370 -21.03 -3.15 -4.00
N PRO A 371 -22.01 -2.86 -4.86
CA PRO A 371 -23.42 -2.84 -4.45
C PRO A 371 -23.94 -4.26 -4.18
N SER A 372 -25.00 -4.38 -3.39
CA SER A 372 -25.60 -5.66 -2.96
C SER A 372 -25.89 -6.64 -4.10
N ASP A 373 -26.22 -6.13 -5.28
CA ASP A 373 -26.53 -6.94 -6.48
C ASP A 373 -25.33 -7.72 -7.00
N PHE A 374 -24.12 -7.31 -6.63
CA PHE A 374 -22.87 -7.99 -6.93
C PHE A 374 -22.40 -8.94 -5.82
N SER A 375 -23.14 -9.11 -4.72
CA SER A 375 -22.90 -10.12 -3.70
C SER A 375 -23.29 -11.52 -4.18
N LYS A 376 -22.62 -12.03 -5.22
CA LYS A 376 -22.92 -13.31 -5.85
C LYS A 376 -22.27 -14.48 -5.13
N PHE A 377 -21.02 -14.32 -4.70
CA PHE A 377 -20.30 -15.34 -3.96
C PHE A 377 -20.65 -15.21 -2.48
N LYS A 378 -21.41 -16.20 -1.98
CA LYS A 378 -21.83 -16.28 -0.57
C LYS A 378 -21.01 -17.35 0.10
N CYS A 379 -20.33 -16.98 1.19
CA CYS A 379 -19.67 -17.92 2.04
C CYS A 379 -20.59 -18.32 3.18
N SER A 380 -20.80 -19.63 3.35
CA SER A 380 -21.64 -20.14 4.42
C SER A 380 -20.93 -19.99 5.76
N ASP A 381 -21.64 -19.51 6.78
CA ASP A 381 -21.23 -19.59 8.18
C ASP A 381 -21.42 -21.04 8.70
N SER A 382 -20.99 -22.05 7.93
CA SER A 382 -21.12 -23.44 8.34
C SER A 382 -20.32 -23.70 9.60
N ILE A 383 -21.03 -24.16 10.63
CA ILE A 383 -20.58 -24.35 12.04
C ILE A 383 -19.49 -25.44 12.18
N SER A 384 -19.10 -26.11 11.10
CA SER A 384 -18.15 -27.23 11.12
C SER A 384 -16.69 -26.86 10.96
N ASP A 385 -16.39 -25.63 10.52
CA ASP A 385 -15.01 -25.18 10.30
C ASP A 385 -14.51 -24.40 11.51
N SER A 386 -13.20 -24.41 11.72
CA SER A 386 -12.60 -23.54 12.74
C SER A 386 -12.98 -22.08 12.48
N VAL A 387 -13.01 -21.25 13.53
CA VAL A 387 -13.35 -19.81 13.39
C VAL A 387 -12.46 -19.14 12.34
N SER A 388 -11.22 -19.60 12.18
CA SER A 388 -10.27 -19.12 11.18
C SER A 388 -10.70 -19.44 9.74
N ASP A 389 -11.21 -20.65 9.48
CA ASP A 389 -11.61 -21.06 8.13
C ASP A 389 -12.91 -20.38 7.69
N ALA A 390 -13.85 -20.15 8.60
CA ALA A 390 -15.07 -19.40 8.33
C ALA A 390 -14.76 -17.94 7.94
N LYS A 391 -13.80 -17.28 8.61
CA LYS A 391 -13.38 -15.92 8.30
C LYS A 391 -12.60 -15.85 6.99
N LYS A 392 -11.73 -16.82 6.71
CA LYS A 392 -11.03 -16.96 5.43
C LYS A 392 -12.02 -17.05 4.27
N ASN A 393 -12.99 -17.93 4.37
CA ASN A 393 -14.01 -18.09 3.36
C ASN A 393 -14.80 -16.79 3.13
N ARG A 394 -15.10 -16.03 4.19
CA ARG A 394 -15.82 -14.76 4.10
C ARG A 394 -15.01 -13.68 3.38
N ASN A 395 -13.75 -13.49 3.75
CA ASN A 395 -12.86 -12.53 3.10
C ASN A 395 -12.66 -12.87 1.62
N THR A 396 -12.49 -14.15 1.27
CA THR A 396 -12.40 -14.59 -0.13
C THR A 396 -13.67 -14.25 -0.90
N CYS A 397 -14.86 -14.41 -0.30
CA CYS A 397 -16.10 -14.06 -0.99
C CYS A 397 -16.26 -12.55 -1.19
N TYR A 398 -15.93 -11.74 -0.20
CA TYR A 398 -15.94 -10.28 -0.36
C TYR A 398 -14.97 -9.82 -1.45
N TYR A 399 -13.79 -10.41 -1.48
CA TYR A 399 -12.76 -10.13 -2.48
C TYR A 399 -13.22 -10.54 -3.89
N ASP A 400 -13.73 -11.75 -4.06
CA ASP A 400 -14.23 -12.24 -5.35
C ASP A 400 -15.42 -11.41 -5.85
N ASN A 401 -16.30 -10.95 -4.96
CA ASN A 401 -17.41 -10.05 -5.33
C ASN A 401 -16.89 -8.67 -5.75
N SER A 402 -15.86 -8.13 -5.12
CA SER A 402 -15.26 -6.86 -5.52
C SER A 402 -14.58 -6.95 -6.88
N ILE A 403 -13.93 -8.07 -7.19
CA ILE A 403 -13.33 -8.35 -8.52
C ILE A 403 -14.44 -8.48 -9.58
N LEU A 404 -15.53 -9.20 -9.28
CA LEU A 404 -16.69 -9.31 -10.18
C LEU A 404 -17.26 -7.92 -10.52
N TYR A 405 -17.31 -7.03 -9.53
CA TYR A 405 -17.79 -5.67 -9.74
C TYR A 405 -16.80 -4.84 -10.56
N THR A 406 -15.51 -4.98 -10.32
CA THR A 406 -14.45 -4.35 -11.13
C THR A 406 -14.56 -4.78 -12.59
N ASP A 407 -14.75 -6.08 -12.87
CA ASP A 407 -14.96 -6.60 -14.24
C ASP A 407 -16.16 -5.95 -14.92
N TYR A 408 -17.28 -5.79 -14.20
CA TYR A 408 -18.45 -5.07 -14.70
C TYR A 408 -18.12 -3.61 -15.07
N VAL A 409 -17.42 -2.87 -14.19
CA VAL A 409 -17.04 -1.48 -14.45
C VAL A 409 -16.13 -1.37 -15.66
N LEU A 410 -15.13 -2.25 -15.79
CA LEU A 410 -14.24 -2.30 -16.95
C LEU A 410 -14.98 -2.58 -18.25
N ASN A 411 -15.97 -3.45 -18.23
CA ASN A 411 -16.83 -3.72 -19.38
C ASN A 411 -17.65 -2.49 -19.77
N GLU A 412 -18.23 -1.75 -18.83
CA GLU A 412 -18.96 -0.52 -19.12
C GLU A 412 -18.04 0.56 -19.73
N ILE A 413 -16.78 0.65 -19.28
CA ILE A 413 -15.78 1.52 -19.92
C ILE A 413 -15.54 1.08 -21.38
N ILE A 414 -15.26 -0.21 -21.63
CA ILE A 414 -14.99 -0.73 -22.97
C ILE A 414 -16.21 -0.53 -23.89
N LYS A 415 -17.44 -0.71 -23.41
CA LYS A 415 -18.64 -0.43 -24.19
C LYS A 415 -18.68 1.02 -24.70
N LEU A 416 -18.39 1.99 -23.83
CA LEU A 416 -18.33 3.39 -24.24
C LEU A 416 -17.23 3.65 -25.27
N LEU A 417 -16.09 2.97 -25.17
CA LEU A 417 -15.01 3.08 -26.14
C LEU A 417 -15.39 2.46 -27.49
N LYS A 418 -16.13 1.36 -27.50
CA LYS A 418 -16.66 0.73 -28.73
C LYS A 418 -17.61 1.65 -29.49
N GLU A 419 -18.30 2.59 -28.83
CA GLU A 419 -19.13 3.60 -29.49
C GLU A 419 -18.30 4.63 -30.30
N LYS A 420 -16.97 4.62 -30.17
CA LYS A 420 -16.02 5.52 -30.85
C LYS A 420 -15.24 4.81 -31.96
N GLU A 421 -15.87 3.96 -32.76
CA GLU A 421 -15.25 3.06 -33.74
C GLU A 421 -14.29 3.72 -34.72
N ASN A 422 -14.50 5.01 -35.05
CA ASN A 422 -13.70 5.76 -35.99
C ASN A 422 -12.47 6.45 -35.37
N GLU A 423 -12.20 6.23 -34.08
CA GLU A 423 -11.06 6.81 -33.36
C GLU A 423 -10.03 5.71 -33.07
N SER A 424 -8.75 6.07 -33.15
CA SER A 424 -7.63 5.19 -32.80
C SER A 424 -7.52 5.10 -31.28
N ILE A 425 -7.93 3.98 -30.68
CA ILE A 425 -8.04 3.82 -29.23
C ILE A 425 -7.21 2.65 -28.76
N CYS A 426 -6.37 2.88 -27.75
CA CYS A 426 -5.76 1.83 -26.94
C CYS A 426 -6.22 1.96 -25.49
N PHE A 427 -6.58 0.82 -24.90
CA PHE A 427 -7.01 0.68 -23.53
C PHE A 427 -6.11 -0.32 -22.83
N LEU A 428 -5.67 0.02 -21.63
CA LEU A 428 -4.85 -0.82 -20.78
C LEU A 428 -5.43 -0.82 -19.37
N TYR A 429 -5.72 -2.01 -18.86
CA TYR A 429 -6.05 -2.24 -17.45
C TYR A 429 -4.88 -2.94 -16.75
N VAL A 430 -4.48 -2.39 -15.62
CA VAL A 430 -3.46 -2.95 -14.73
C VAL A 430 -3.86 -2.66 -13.28
N SER A 431 -3.70 -3.61 -12.35
CA SER A 431 -3.79 -3.29 -10.94
C SER A 431 -2.46 -2.71 -10.46
N ASP A 432 -2.52 -1.80 -9.51
CA ASP A 432 -1.33 -1.25 -8.86
C ASP A 432 -0.56 -2.32 -8.08
N HIS A 433 -1.28 -3.10 -7.26
CA HIS A 433 -0.80 -4.32 -6.59
C HIS A 433 -1.95 -5.31 -6.45
N GLY A 434 -1.65 -6.50 -5.97
CA GLY A 434 -2.64 -7.48 -5.55
C GLY A 434 -2.80 -7.49 -4.04
N GLN A 435 -3.64 -8.40 -3.56
CA GLN A 435 -3.85 -8.64 -2.15
C GLN A 435 -3.83 -10.14 -1.85
N GLU A 436 -3.00 -10.55 -0.89
CA GLU A 436 -2.99 -11.92 -0.42
C GLU A 436 -4.13 -12.15 0.58
N ILE A 437 -5.01 -13.09 0.28
CA ILE A 437 -6.10 -13.51 1.17
C ILE A 437 -5.71 -14.80 1.87
N CYS A 438 -5.08 -14.70 3.03
CA CYS A 438 -4.60 -15.84 3.82
C CYS A 438 -5.32 -15.95 5.16
N GLY A 439 -6.25 -16.88 5.30
CA GLY A 439 -6.95 -17.11 6.57
C GLY A 439 -7.67 -15.88 7.09
N ASP A 440 -7.42 -15.56 8.36
CA ASP A 440 -7.96 -14.35 9.02
C ASP A 440 -7.16 -13.09 8.71
N GLU A 441 -6.01 -13.25 8.07
CA GLU A 441 -5.05 -12.18 7.87
C GLU A 441 -4.99 -11.82 6.39
N ARG A 442 -4.94 -10.53 6.12
CA ARG A 442 -4.72 -9.94 4.80
C ARG A 442 -3.33 -9.35 4.77
N TYR A 443 -2.64 -9.58 3.68
CA TYR A 443 -1.30 -9.03 3.50
C TYR A 443 -1.25 -8.27 2.19
N GLU A 444 -1.01 -6.96 2.29
CA GLU A 444 -0.67 -6.11 1.16
C GLU A 444 0.83 -6.16 0.86
N SER A 445 1.62 -6.67 1.80
CA SER A 445 3.08 -6.75 1.66
C SER A 445 3.60 -8.13 2.04
N THR A 446 4.50 -8.66 1.23
CA THR A 446 4.94 -10.06 1.23
C THR A 446 6.10 -10.39 2.14
N THR A 447 6.19 -9.89 3.31
CA THR A 447 7.21 -10.41 4.24
C THR A 447 6.92 -11.84 4.70
N ARG A 448 5.73 -12.39 4.40
CA ARG A 448 5.31 -13.75 4.80
C ARG A 448 5.22 -14.76 3.65
N GLY A 449 5.69 -14.42 2.44
CA GLY A 449 5.92 -15.41 1.38
C GLY A 449 4.76 -15.67 0.42
N GLY A 450 3.70 -14.87 0.42
CA GLY A 450 2.64 -14.94 -0.59
C GLY A 450 3.05 -14.26 -1.90
N THR A 451 2.53 -14.75 -3.03
CA THR A 451 2.77 -14.17 -4.37
C THR A 451 1.63 -13.29 -4.83
N GLY A 452 0.43 -13.42 -4.24
CA GLY A 452 -0.79 -12.75 -4.63
C GLY A 452 -0.71 -11.21 -4.60
N THR A 453 0.07 -10.65 -3.67
CA THR A 453 0.32 -9.19 -3.63
C THR A 453 1.02 -8.67 -4.89
N TYR A 454 1.89 -9.49 -5.53
CA TYR A 454 2.68 -9.04 -6.67
C TYR A 454 2.15 -9.52 -8.01
N GLU A 455 1.31 -10.52 -8.06
CA GLU A 455 0.81 -11.11 -9.29
C GLU A 455 -0.49 -10.42 -9.73
N ILE A 456 -0.35 -9.41 -10.59
CA ILE A 456 -1.42 -8.50 -10.97
C ILE A 456 -1.96 -8.77 -12.38
N PRO A 457 -3.24 -8.42 -12.67
CA PRO A 457 -3.77 -8.42 -14.02
C PRO A 457 -3.13 -7.35 -14.90
N PHE A 458 -3.00 -7.67 -16.18
CA PHE A 458 -2.57 -6.76 -17.22
C PHE A 458 -3.32 -7.13 -18.50
N VAL A 459 -4.27 -6.29 -18.91
CA VAL A 459 -5.20 -6.56 -20.01
C VAL A 459 -5.23 -5.38 -20.97
N VAL A 460 -5.07 -5.66 -22.26
CA VAL A 460 -5.10 -4.64 -23.31
C VAL A 460 -6.26 -4.91 -24.25
N TRP A 461 -6.98 -3.85 -24.59
CA TRP A 461 -7.96 -3.81 -25.67
C TRP A 461 -7.62 -2.66 -26.62
N THR A 462 -7.90 -2.84 -27.93
CA THR A 462 -7.68 -1.80 -28.94
C THR A 462 -8.86 -1.74 -29.90
N SER A 463 -9.17 -0.53 -30.40
CA SER A 463 -10.19 -0.37 -31.44
C SER A 463 -9.71 -0.97 -32.77
N ASP A 464 -10.66 -1.29 -33.64
CA ASP A 464 -10.37 -1.75 -35.01
C ASP A 464 -9.51 -0.73 -35.77
N LYS A 465 -9.82 0.54 -35.62
CA LYS A 465 -9.05 1.63 -36.22
C LYS A 465 -7.59 1.63 -35.77
N TYR A 466 -7.35 1.44 -34.49
CA TYR A 466 -5.98 1.32 -33.95
C TYR A 466 -5.23 0.14 -34.57
N ARG A 467 -5.85 -1.02 -34.68
CA ARG A 467 -5.24 -2.24 -35.24
C ARG A 467 -4.91 -2.07 -36.73
N GLN A 468 -5.84 -1.50 -37.50
CA GLN A 468 -5.65 -1.26 -38.93
C GLN A 468 -4.49 -0.30 -39.19
N GLU A 469 -4.42 0.80 -38.45
CA GLU A 469 -3.39 1.83 -38.63
C GLU A 469 -1.98 1.39 -38.28
N ASN A 470 -1.88 0.55 -37.22
CA ASN A 470 -0.60 0.13 -36.70
C ASN A 470 -0.17 -1.26 -37.21
N ALA A 471 -0.99 -1.89 -38.07
CA ALA A 471 -0.79 -3.27 -38.54
C ALA A 471 -0.50 -4.24 -37.39
N ILE A 472 -1.17 -4.05 -36.26
CA ILE A 472 -0.98 -4.85 -35.03
C ILE A 472 -2.17 -5.79 -34.88
N PHE A 473 -1.87 -7.07 -34.76
CA PHE A 473 -2.85 -8.06 -34.32
C PHE A 473 -2.61 -8.39 -32.86
N ILE A 474 -3.67 -8.33 -32.05
CA ILE A 474 -3.61 -8.60 -30.59
C ILE A 474 -2.95 -9.95 -30.31
N ASN A 475 -3.15 -10.95 -31.19
CA ASN A 475 -2.59 -12.29 -31.07
C ASN A 475 -1.07 -12.36 -31.36
N GLU A 476 -0.45 -11.31 -31.87
CA GLU A 476 1.00 -11.27 -32.15
C GLU A 476 1.83 -10.87 -30.94
N TRP A 477 1.21 -10.30 -29.91
CA TRP A 477 1.89 -10.02 -28.67
C TRP A 477 2.16 -11.32 -27.88
N ASP A 478 3.40 -11.47 -27.45
CA ASP A 478 3.75 -12.57 -26.54
C ASP A 478 3.27 -12.24 -25.13
N THR A 479 2.10 -12.77 -24.78
CA THR A 479 1.45 -12.53 -23.48
C THR A 479 2.06 -13.32 -22.33
N SER A 480 3.11 -14.13 -22.59
CA SER A 480 3.80 -14.94 -21.58
C SER A 480 5.06 -14.27 -21.02
N ILE A 481 5.50 -13.16 -21.60
CA ILE A 481 6.72 -12.45 -21.21
C ILE A 481 6.65 -12.02 -19.74
N PRO A 482 7.66 -12.33 -18.90
CA PRO A 482 7.78 -11.78 -17.57
C PRO A 482 7.98 -10.26 -17.62
N TYR A 483 7.21 -9.56 -16.83
CA TYR A 483 7.25 -8.10 -16.81
C TYR A 483 7.02 -7.55 -15.40
N VAL A 484 7.73 -6.45 -15.08
CA VAL A 484 7.58 -5.72 -13.82
C VAL A 484 7.14 -4.29 -14.12
N THR A 485 6.19 -3.78 -13.34
CA THR A 485 5.53 -2.48 -13.60
C THR A 485 6.40 -1.26 -13.35
N ASP A 486 7.63 -1.40 -12.85
CA ASP A 486 8.62 -0.31 -12.81
C ASP A 486 9.00 0.24 -14.21
N LYS A 487 8.69 -0.51 -15.25
CA LYS A 487 8.86 -0.15 -16.67
C LYS A 487 7.57 0.28 -17.37
N MET A 488 6.48 0.39 -16.61
CA MET A 488 5.14 0.60 -17.17
C MET A 488 5.00 1.88 -18.00
N ALA A 489 5.64 2.98 -17.57
CA ALA A 489 5.62 4.23 -18.32
C ALA A 489 6.11 4.07 -19.77
N TYR A 490 7.10 3.21 -20.01
CA TYR A 490 7.60 2.90 -21.35
C TYR A 490 6.57 2.14 -22.18
N SER A 491 5.84 1.21 -21.56
CA SER A 491 4.81 0.44 -22.23
C SER A 491 3.59 1.29 -22.61
N ILE A 492 3.17 2.23 -21.74
CA ILE A 492 2.07 3.15 -22.05
C ILE A 492 2.43 4.05 -23.23
N ILE A 493 3.67 4.56 -23.27
CA ILE A 493 4.19 5.40 -24.35
C ILE A 493 4.22 4.62 -25.67
N ASP A 494 4.76 3.40 -25.65
CA ASP A 494 4.86 2.54 -26.84
C ASP A 494 3.47 2.16 -27.37
N LEU A 495 2.54 1.77 -26.46
CA LEU A 495 1.16 1.49 -26.83
C LEU A 495 0.46 2.70 -27.46
N ALA A 496 0.77 3.93 -27.01
CA ALA A 496 0.26 5.15 -27.60
C ALA A 496 0.97 5.54 -28.91
N ARG A 497 1.93 4.72 -29.39
CA ARG A 497 2.68 4.97 -30.64
C ARG A 497 3.40 6.31 -30.66
N ILE A 498 3.94 6.72 -29.52
CA ILE A 498 4.78 7.92 -29.39
C ILE A 498 6.18 7.55 -28.95
N SER A 499 7.18 8.22 -29.46
CA SER A 499 8.58 7.93 -29.17
C SER A 499 9.44 9.20 -29.06
N HIS A 500 10.59 9.04 -28.40
CA HIS A 500 11.64 10.08 -28.36
C HIS A 500 12.99 9.38 -28.15
N PRO A 501 14.10 9.88 -28.75
CA PRO A 501 15.42 9.24 -28.62
C PRO A 501 15.93 9.04 -27.19
N SER A 502 15.48 9.85 -26.23
CA SER A 502 15.84 9.68 -24.80
C SER A 502 15.01 8.63 -24.06
N VAL A 503 14.02 8.02 -24.70
CA VAL A 503 13.14 7.01 -24.11
C VAL A 503 13.47 5.66 -24.71
N ASP A 504 14.06 4.79 -23.90
CA ASP A 504 14.41 3.44 -24.33
C ASP A 504 13.18 2.52 -24.31
N LEU A 505 12.49 2.43 -25.46
CA LEU A 505 11.31 1.58 -25.63
C LEU A 505 11.62 0.07 -25.59
N SER A 506 12.90 -0.35 -25.51
CA SER A 506 13.21 -1.77 -25.23
C SER A 506 12.70 -2.23 -23.86
N ASN A 507 12.39 -1.29 -22.97
CA ASN A 507 11.74 -1.53 -21.69
C ASN A 507 10.21 -1.74 -21.78
N SER A 508 9.61 -1.53 -22.96
CA SER A 508 8.18 -1.78 -23.17
C SER A 508 7.87 -3.29 -23.25
N ILE A 509 6.76 -3.71 -22.64
CA ILE A 509 6.27 -5.09 -22.78
C ILE A 509 5.87 -5.42 -24.24
N PHE A 510 5.59 -4.41 -25.06
CA PHE A 510 5.23 -4.55 -26.46
C PHE A 510 6.45 -4.57 -27.40
N SER A 511 7.65 -4.36 -26.87
CA SER A 511 8.89 -4.34 -27.67
C SER A 511 9.27 -5.73 -28.16
N SER A 512 9.58 -5.86 -29.46
CA SER A 512 10.09 -7.10 -30.06
C SER A 512 11.48 -7.51 -29.55
N VAL A 513 12.23 -6.59 -28.93
CA VAL A 513 13.57 -6.81 -28.40
C VAL A 513 13.58 -7.67 -27.14
N GLN A 514 12.50 -7.68 -26.35
CA GLN A 514 12.42 -8.51 -25.14
C GLN A 514 12.48 -10.01 -25.45
N LYS A 515 12.07 -10.46 -26.63
CA LYS A 515 12.14 -11.86 -27.05
C LYS A 515 13.56 -12.46 -27.00
N ASN A 516 14.61 -11.64 -27.11
CA ASN A 516 15.99 -12.12 -27.21
C ASN A 516 16.80 -12.08 -25.89
N GLN A 517 16.36 -11.34 -24.89
CA GLN A 517 17.12 -11.23 -23.62
C GLN A 517 16.83 -12.36 -22.62
N GLU A 518 15.67 -13.01 -22.68
CA GLU A 518 15.33 -14.10 -21.78
C GLU A 518 16.08 -15.39 -22.07
N THR A 519 16.40 -15.68 -23.32
CA THR A 519 17.22 -16.86 -23.67
C THR A 519 18.60 -16.81 -23.01
N THR A 520 19.09 -15.62 -22.66
CA THR A 520 20.41 -15.42 -22.04
C THR A 520 20.38 -15.39 -20.51
N GLN A 521 19.24 -15.01 -19.88
CA GLN A 521 19.12 -14.96 -18.41
C GLN A 521 18.67 -16.29 -17.81
N VAL A 522 17.81 -17.05 -18.49
CA VAL A 522 17.39 -18.40 -18.04
C VAL A 522 18.58 -19.35 -18.02
N THR A 523 19.52 -19.24 -18.96
CA THR A 523 20.78 -20.01 -18.96
C THR A 523 21.72 -19.64 -17.82
N LYS A 524 21.73 -18.39 -17.33
CA LYS A 524 22.58 -17.95 -16.20
C LYS A 524 22.00 -18.23 -14.82
N SER A 525 20.66 -18.25 -14.68
CA SER A 525 20.01 -18.52 -13.37
C SER A 525 19.95 -20.00 -13.01
N THR A 526 20.04 -20.89 -13.99
CA THR A 526 20.13 -22.35 -13.76
C THR A 526 21.51 -22.80 -13.31
N GLU A 527 22.58 -22.05 -13.62
CA GLU A 527 23.95 -22.37 -13.20
C GLU A 527 24.31 -21.97 -11.76
N ASN A 528 23.54 -21.06 -11.12
CA ASN A 528 23.86 -20.49 -9.80
C ASN A 528 22.91 -20.90 -8.66
N ARG A 529 22.26 -22.07 -8.72
CA ARG A 529 21.56 -22.60 -7.56
C ARG A 529 22.55 -23.28 -6.58
N PRO A 530 22.73 -22.78 -5.37
CA PRO A 530 23.52 -23.48 -4.37
C PRO A 530 22.81 -24.81 -4.04
N LYS A 531 23.53 -25.91 -4.18
CA LYS A 531 23.06 -27.25 -3.76
C LYS A 531 22.81 -27.22 -2.25
N ILE A 532 21.53 -27.19 -1.85
CA ILE A 532 21.14 -27.40 -0.46
C ILE A 532 21.49 -28.83 -0.09
N ARG A 533 22.56 -29.01 0.68
CA ARG A 533 22.87 -30.27 1.34
C ARG A 533 21.79 -30.54 2.40
N LYS A 534 21.02 -31.61 2.18
CA LYS A 534 20.20 -32.20 3.23
C LYS A 534 21.12 -32.73 4.34
N LYS A 535 20.96 -32.22 5.53
CA LYS A 535 21.26 -32.90 6.79
C LYS A 535 20.11 -32.69 7.75
#